data_ca31e6688f3f1a14efa77be5d71fd81f
#
_entry.id   ca31e6688f3f1a14efa77be5d71fd81f
#
_cell.length_a   1.000
_cell.length_b   1.000
_cell.length_c   1.000
_cell.angle_alpha   90.00
_cell.angle_beta   90.00
_cell.angle_gamma   90.00
#
_symmetry.space_group_name_H-M   'P 1'
#
loop_
_entity.id
_entity.type
_entity.pdbx_description
1 polymer ?
#
loop_
_entity_poly.entity_id
_entity_poly.type
_entity_poly.pdbx_seq_one_letter_code
_entity_poly.pdbx_strand_id
1 'polypeptide(L)'
;EDIKLRLTTDDWGDICGIPTNLQKNELEDEFISYGDKETLDENYVLLNNFAYNGNVYGIPSTGNAQGIVYNKKVFEEAGVTELPKTPTEFIEALQKIKDNTDAIPLYTNFAAGWTMGAWDAYIGGCATGDPDFMNYGIVHGENPFADNGDETGPFAVYNILYQAVSQELVEDDPTTTDWEGCKGMINNGQIGCMVLGSWAVVQMQEAGDNADDIGYMPFPITVDGKQYASAGPDYCYGINVHSDYDNQLASMIYVKWLTEESNFSYDQGGIPICVGDEYPEVLAAFDGVELVVDNPAPEGEEDLFGEINTESEIALNNDNTHVQNIVEHALSGDMTMEEIVDEWNQAWTDAQEEYDVTPAPYVYGSGVVAE
;
A
#
# COMPACT_ATOMS: atom_id res chain seq x y z
N GLU A 1 -8.55 -14.99 2.31
CA GLU A 1 -9.49 -16.00 1.71
C GLU A 1 -10.31 -16.73 2.77
N ASP A 2 -9.70 -17.27 3.83
CA ASP A 2 -10.43 -18.04 4.87
C ASP A 2 -11.51 -17.23 5.59
N ILE A 3 -11.32 -15.94 5.85
CA ILE A 3 -12.30 -15.11 6.57
C ILE A 3 -13.52 -14.85 5.70
N LYS A 4 -13.36 -14.47 4.43
CA LYS A 4 -14.50 -14.24 3.52
C LYS A 4 -15.38 -15.50 3.39
N LEU A 5 -14.75 -16.69 3.33
CA LEU A 5 -15.49 -17.95 3.31
C LEU A 5 -16.25 -18.20 4.64
N ARG A 6 -15.66 -17.82 5.79
CA ARG A 6 -16.31 -17.98 7.09
C ARG A 6 -17.49 -17.04 7.30
N LEU A 7 -17.45 -15.84 6.74
CA LEU A 7 -18.59 -14.89 6.80
C LEU A 7 -19.88 -15.53 6.28
N THR A 8 -19.78 -16.42 5.26
CA THR A 8 -20.97 -17.12 4.73
C THR A 8 -21.58 -18.13 5.70
N THR A 9 -20.99 -18.37 6.87
CA THR A 9 -21.44 -19.40 7.83
C THR A 9 -22.02 -18.86 9.12
N ASP A 10 -22.09 -17.55 9.33
CA ASP A 10 -22.50 -16.85 10.56
C ASP A 10 -21.67 -17.25 11.83
N ASP A 11 -20.71 -18.15 11.70
CA ASP A 11 -19.92 -18.71 12.81
C ASP A 11 -18.41 -18.42 12.58
N TRP A 12 -18.05 -17.14 12.67
CA TRP A 12 -16.67 -16.68 12.45
C TRP A 12 -16.02 -15.97 13.65
N GLY A 13 -16.70 -15.98 14.79
CA GLY A 13 -16.28 -15.31 16.03
C GLY A 13 -16.98 -13.95 16.22
N ASP A 14 -16.53 -13.20 17.23
CA ASP A 14 -17.18 -11.94 17.61
C ASP A 14 -16.56 -10.72 16.92
N ILE A 15 -15.26 -10.79 16.57
CA ILE A 15 -14.49 -9.73 15.91
C ILE A 15 -13.62 -10.37 14.82
N CYS A 16 -13.51 -9.71 13.67
CA CYS A 16 -12.48 -10.03 12.68
C CYS A 16 -11.92 -8.78 12.00
N GLY A 17 -10.75 -8.91 11.37
CA GLY A 17 -10.32 -7.97 10.34
C GLY A 17 -11.21 -8.15 9.11
N ILE A 18 -11.87 -7.08 8.68
CA ILE A 18 -12.75 -7.13 7.51
C ILE A 18 -11.91 -7.38 6.26
N PRO A 19 -12.22 -8.39 5.43
CA PRO A 19 -11.51 -8.65 4.18
C PRO A 19 -11.62 -7.45 3.21
N THR A 20 -10.52 -7.09 2.59
CA THR A 20 -10.47 -5.96 1.64
C THR A 20 -11.30 -6.19 0.37
N ASN A 21 -11.52 -7.46 0.01
CA ASN A 21 -12.32 -7.88 -1.14
C ASN A 21 -13.80 -8.15 -0.82
N LEU A 22 -14.30 -7.70 0.35
CA LEU A 22 -15.72 -7.72 0.68
C LEU A 22 -16.41 -6.53 0.00
N GLN A 23 -17.55 -6.79 -0.65
CA GLN A 23 -18.33 -5.72 -1.28
C GLN A 23 -18.97 -4.82 -0.22
N LYS A 24 -19.08 -3.53 -0.52
CA LYS A 24 -19.61 -2.54 0.43
C LYS A 24 -21.02 -2.85 0.91
N ASN A 25 -21.88 -3.34 0.01
CA ASN A 25 -23.26 -3.72 0.33
C ASN A 25 -23.38 -4.94 1.25
N GLU A 26 -22.32 -5.76 1.38
CA GLU A 26 -22.30 -6.90 2.32
C GLU A 26 -22.00 -6.45 3.76
N LEU A 27 -21.49 -5.21 3.97
CA LEU A 27 -21.05 -4.75 5.29
C LEU A 27 -22.17 -4.71 6.32
N GLU A 28 -23.36 -4.25 5.94
CA GLU A 28 -24.50 -4.12 6.87
C GLU A 28 -25.15 -5.47 7.23
N ASP A 29 -24.96 -6.49 6.40
CA ASP A 29 -25.46 -7.83 6.67
C ASP A 29 -24.56 -8.61 7.64
N GLU A 30 -23.26 -8.33 7.65
CA GLU A 30 -22.25 -9.08 8.42
C GLU A 30 -21.78 -8.36 9.69
N PHE A 31 -21.79 -7.02 9.71
CA PHE A 31 -21.16 -6.25 10.78
C PHE A 31 -22.11 -5.25 11.43
N ILE A 32 -21.88 -5.01 12.73
CA ILE A 32 -22.56 -3.95 13.45
C ILE A 32 -21.98 -2.60 13.01
N SER A 33 -22.85 -1.62 12.78
CA SER A 33 -22.43 -0.24 12.60
C SER A 33 -21.85 0.33 13.89
N TYR A 34 -20.67 0.96 13.79
CA TYR A 34 -20.10 1.78 14.86
C TYR A 34 -20.78 3.14 15.02
N GLY A 35 -21.53 3.57 14.01
CA GLY A 35 -22.28 4.80 13.98
C GLY A 35 -22.16 5.56 12.67
N ASP A 36 -22.74 6.76 12.69
CA ASP A 36 -22.72 7.70 11.58
C ASP A 36 -21.30 8.22 11.31
N LYS A 37 -20.87 8.12 10.03
CA LYS A 37 -19.51 8.47 9.63
C LYS A 37 -19.17 9.94 9.90
N GLU A 38 -20.07 10.89 9.57
CA GLU A 38 -19.83 12.31 9.76
C GLU A 38 -19.54 12.62 11.25
N THR A 39 -20.26 11.94 12.16
CA THR A 39 -20.03 12.06 13.61
C THR A 39 -18.72 11.43 14.05
N LEU A 40 -18.35 10.27 13.46
CA LEU A 40 -17.11 9.57 13.83
C LEU A 40 -15.86 10.27 13.28
N ASP A 41 -15.94 10.89 12.10
CA ASP A 41 -14.83 11.67 11.50
C ASP A 41 -14.40 12.87 12.37
N GLU A 42 -15.22 13.31 13.35
CA GLU A 42 -14.81 14.32 14.33
C GLU A 42 -13.71 13.81 15.27
N ASN A 43 -13.64 12.49 15.49
CA ASN A 43 -12.77 11.87 16.48
C ASN A 43 -11.74 10.89 15.89
N TYR A 44 -11.99 10.37 14.69
CA TYR A 44 -11.17 9.34 14.08
C TYR A 44 -10.85 9.69 12.63
N VAL A 45 -9.73 9.16 12.13
CA VAL A 45 -9.29 9.26 10.74
C VAL A 45 -9.31 7.88 10.07
N LEU A 46 -9.17 7.85 8.75
CA LEU A 46 -9.03 6.62 7.93
C LEU A 46 -10.27 5.69 7.99
N LEU A 47 -11.48 6.26 8.07
CA LEU A 47 -12.74 5.50 8.17
C LEU A 47 -13.37 5.14 6.83
N ASN A 48 -12.80 5.56 5.68
CA ASN A 48 -13.44 5.43 4.36
C ASN A 48 -13.58 3.97 3.89
N ASN A 49 -12.59 3.12 4.20
CA ASN A 49 -12.51 1.77 3.62
C ASN A 49 -13.71 0.88 3.92
N PHE A 50 -14.28 0.97 5.12
CA PHE A 50 -15.46 0.18 5.52
C PHE A 50 -16.59 1.09 6.00
N ALA A 51 -16.82 2.15 5.25
CA ALA A 51 -18.02 2.98 5.33
C ALA A 51 -18.97 2.65 4.19
N TYR A 52 -20.27 2.58 4.51
CA TYR A 52 -21.34 2.32 3.55
C TYR A 52 -22.64 2.97 4.04
N ASN A 53 -23.42 3.55 3.13
CA ASN A 53 -24.68 4.23 3.45
C ASN A 53 -24.57 5.21 4.64
N GLY A 54 -23.48 5.99 4.72
CA GLY A 54 -23.23 6.96 5.78
C GLY A 54 -22.83 6.37 7.14
N ASN A 55 -22.68 5.06 7.26
CA ASN A 55 -22.27 4.37 8.48
C ASN A 55 -20.88 3.74 8.35
N VAL A 56 -20.18 3.57 9.48
CA VAL A 56 -18.88 2.89 9.57
C VAL A 56 -19.07 1.51 10.17
N TYR A 57 -18.51 0.49 9.52
CA TYR A 57 -18.58 -0.92 9.93
C TYR A 57 -17.24 -1.50 10.36
N GLY A 58 -16.14 -0.79 10.10
CA GLY A 58 -14.80 -1.19 10.52
C GLY A 58 -13.97 -0.02 11.05
N ILE A 59 -13.41 -0.18 12.25
CA ILE A 59 -12.47 0.79 12.85
C ILE A 59 -11.05 0.26 12.67
N PRO A 60 -10.10 1.06 12.12
CA PRO A 60 -8.72 0.64 11.96
C PRO A 60 -8.00 0.45 13.31
N SER A 61 -7.08 -0.50 13.37
CA SER A 61 -6.14 -0.62 14.50
C SER A 61 -5.09 0.49 14.51
N THR A 62 -4.63 0.85 13.31
CA THR A 62 -3.64 1.88 13.04
C THR A 62 -3.72 2.27 11.58
N GLY A 63 -3.06 3.35 11.18
CA GLY A 63 -2.81 3.70 9.79
C GLY A 63 -1.36 3.46 9.39
N ASN A 64 -1.12 3.28 8.10
CA ASN A 64 0.19 3.15 7.52
C ASN A 64 0.46 4.25 6.48
N ALA A 65 1.70 4.70 6.40
CA ALA A 65 2.21 5.47 5.27
C ALA A 65 3.12 4.56 4.43
N GLN A 66 3.06 4.73 3.12
CA GLN A 66 3.86 3.94 2.18
C GLN A 66 5.19 4.65 1.89
N GLY A 67 6.30 3.91 1.98
CA GLY A 67 7.63 4.43 1.79
C GLY A 67 8.65 3.30 1.62
N ILE A 68 9.89 3.54 2.02
CA ILE A 68 10.99 2.57 1.91
C ILE A 68 11.71 2.47 3.24
N VAL A 69 11.81 1.26 3.79
CA VAL A 69 12.68 0.95 4.92
C VAL A 69 14.11 0.81 4.41
N TYR A 70 15.08 1.48 5.02
CA TYR A 70 16.46 1.45 4.59
C TYR A 70 17.43 1.41 5.77
N ASN A 71 18.64 0.89 5.52
CA ASN A 71 19.75 0.97 6.47
C ASN A 71 20.56 2.23 6.20
N LYS A 72 20.51 3.20 7.13
CA LYS A 72 21.21 4.50 7.02
C LYS A 72 22.72 4.35 6.84
N LYS A 73 23.32 3.38 7.52
CA LYS A 73 24.75 3.15 7.46
C LYS A 73 25.18 2.58 6.11
N VAL A 74 24.42 1.68 5.52
CA VAL A 74 24.68 1.17 4.16
C VAL A 74 24.60 2.29 3.14
N PHE A 75 23.61 3.18 3.22
CA PHE A 75 23.49 4.35 2.35
C PHE A 75 24.67 5.31 2.52
N GLU A 76 25.10 5.59 3.77
CA GLU A 76 26.26 6.42 4.05
C GLU A 76 27.56 5.80 3.50
N GLU A 77 27.80 4.51 3.73
CA GLU A 77 28.97 3.78 3.22
C GLU A 77 29.00 3.74 1.69
N ALA A 78 27.83 3.66 1.05
CA ALA A 78 27.67 3.75 -0.41
C ALA A 78 27.92 5.16 -0.97
N GLY A 79 27.99 6.19 -0.12
CA GLY A 79 28.11 7.59 -0.54
C GLY A 79 26.80 8.21 -1.01
N VAL A 80 25.66 7.67 -0.58
CA VAL A 80 24.34 8.28 -0.77
C VAL A 80 24.11 9.27 0.38
N THR A 81 24.39 10.54 0.13
CA THR A 81 24.35 11.61 1.14
C THR A 81 23.00 12.31 1.23
N GLU A 82 22.19 12.21 0.19
CA GLU A 82 20.82 12.71 0.14
C GLU A 82 19.90 11.57 -0.28
N LEU A 83 18.73 11.49 0.35
CA LEU A 83 17.75 10.47 0.00
C LEU A 83 17.17 10.75 -1.40
N PRO A 84 17.01 9.73 -2.23
CA PRO A 84 16.48 9.86 -3.58
C PRO A 84 15.03 10.35 -3.56
N LYS A 85 14.66 11.18 -4.53
CA LYS A 85 13.33 11.78 -4.68
C LYS A 85 12.65 11.44 -6.00
N THR A 86 13.39 10.82 -6.92
CA THR A 86 12.87 10.37 -8.21
C THR A 86 13.28 8.92 -8.47
N PRO A 87 12.57 8.20 -9.35
CA PRO A 87 12.93 6.85 -9.78
C PRO A 87 14.37 6.76 -10.26
N THR A 88 14.81 7.69 -11.10
CA THR A 88 16.20 7.75 -11.60
C THR A 88 17.21 7.88 -10.45
N GLU A 89 17.01 8.81 -9.50
CA GLU A 89 17.89 8.99 -8.35
C GLU A 89 17.93 7.72 -7.47
N PHE A 90 16.80 7.01 -7.36
CA PHE A 90 16.74 5.78 -6.57
C PHE A 90 17.53 4.64 -7.21
N ILE A 91 17.40 4.41 -8.51
CA ILE A 91 18.20 3.43 -9.24
C ILE A 91 19.69 3.77 -9.15
N GLU A 92 20.08 5.06 -9.25
CA GLU A 92 21.45 5.49 -9.04
C GLU A 92 21.95 5.22 -7.61
N ALA A 93 21.08 5.38 -6.60
CA ALA A 93 21.43 5.06 -5.21
C ALA A 93 21.65 3.56 -5.02
N LEU A 94 20.78 2.70 -5.58
CA LEU A 94 20.96 1.25 -5.57
C LEU A 94 22.25 0.83 -6.27
N GLN A 95 22.60 1.45 -7.42
CA GLN A 95 23.87 1.20 -8.10
C GLN A 95 25.07 1.57 -7.24
N LYS A 96 25.02 2.69 -6.51
CA LYS A 96 26.09 3.08 -5.57
C LYS A 96 26.25 2.06 -4.44
N ILE A 97 25.15 1.51 -3.91
CA ILE A 97 25.20 0.46 -2.89
C ILE A 97 25.89 -0.78 -3.45
N LYS A 98 25.50 -1.23 -4.65
CA LYS A 98 26.14 -2.37 -5.34
C LYS A 98 27.65 -2.16 -5.56
N ASP A 99 28.06 -0.96 -5.95
CA ASP A 99 29.44 -0.67 -6.32
C ASP A 99 30.36 -0.47 -5.11
N ASN A 100 29.85 -0.02 -3.97
CA ASN A 100 30.66 0.46 -2.85
C ASN A 100 30.48 -0.34 -1.55
N THR A 101 29.54 -1.28 -1.50
CA THR A 101 29.29 -2.12 -0.31
C THR A 101 29.11 -3.59 -0.70
N ASP A 102 29.08 -4.45 0.31
CA ASP A 102 28.73 -5.89 0.13
C ASP A 102 27.23 -6.14 0.38
N ALA A 103 26.41 -5.10 0.63
CA ALA A 103 25.00 -5.23 0.90
C ALA A 103 24.21 -5.47 -0.39
N ILE A 104 23.10 -6.23 -0.28
CA ILE A 104 22.08 -6.31 -1.31
C ILE A 104 21.41 -4.95 -1.42
N PRO A 105 21.43 -4.26 -2.58
CA PRO A 105 20.89 -2.91 -2.69
C PRO A 105 19.40 -2.82 -2.33
N LEU A 106 18.55 -3.57 -3.05
CA LEU A 106 17.13 -3.71 -2.80
C LEU A 106 16.81 -5.20 -2.60
N TYR A 107 16.15 -5.54 -1.51
CA TYR A 107 15.70 -6.90 -1.26
C TYR A 107 14.21 -7.02 -1.60
N THR A 108 13.88 -7.90 -2.55
CA THR A 108 12.54 -7.98 -3.12
C THR A 108 11.52 -8.66 -2.22
N ASN A 109 11.96 -9.59 -1.36
CA ASN A 109 11.08 -10.50 -0.62
C ASN A 109 10.18 -11.36 -1.52
N PHE A 110 10.56 -11.62 -2.75
CA PHE A 110 9.76 -12.27 -3.80
C PHE A 110 9.06 -13.57 -3.36
N ALA A 111 9.77 -14.44 -2.63
CA ALA A 111 9.21 -15.72 -2.17
C ALA A 111 8.05 -15.57 -1.17
N ALA A 112 7.97 -14.43 -0.49
CA ALA A 112 6.86 -14.09 0.40
C ALA A 112 5.77 -13.34 -0.37
N GLY A 113 5.24 -13.88 -1.44
CA GLY A 113 4.38 -13.27 -2.46
C GLY A 113 3.56 -12.02 -2.05
N TRP A 114 2.99 -11.98 -0.83
CA TRP A 114 2.23 -10.83 -0.35
C TRP A 114 3.04 -9.50 -0.34
N THR A 115 4.36 -9.56 -0.20
CA THR A 115 5.22 -8.37 -0.28
C THR A 115 5.31 -7.83 -1.70
N MET A 116 5.10 -8.67 -2.70
CA MET A 116 5.01 -8.24 -4.10
C MET A 116 3.72 -7.47 -4.34
N GLY A 117 2.56 -8.01 -3.92
CA GLY A 117 1.29 -7.29 -4.00
C GLY A 117 1.28 -5.97 -3.20
N ALA A 118 2.14 -5.82 -2.19
CA ALA A 118 2.28 -4.56 -1.45
C ALA A 118 2.75 -3.37 -2.32
N TRP A 119 3.36 -3.60 -3.48
CA TRP A 119 3.72 -2.55 -4.43
C TRP A 119 2.51 -1.79 -4.98
N ASP A 120 1.35 -2.42 -5.03
CA ASP A 120 0.11 -1.78 -5.49
C ASP A 120 -0.33 -0.61 -4.60
N ALA A 121 0.07 -0.60 -3.34
CA ALA A 121 -0.23 0.50 -2.42
C ALA A 121 0.50 1.81 -2.76
N TYR A 122 1.45 1.78 -3.68
CA TYR A 122 2.25 2.96 -4.09
C TYR A 122 1.74 3.63 -5.36
N ILE A 123 0.88 2.97 -6.15
CA ILE A 123 0.43 3.48 -7.46
C ILE A 123 -0.54 4.65 -7.38
N GLY A 124 -1.24 4.80 -6.24
CA GLY A 124 -2.12 5.93 -5.95
C GLY A 124 -1.36 7.16 -5.46
N GLY A 125 -1.59 7.53 -4.20
CA GLY A 125 -1.07 8.75 -3.60
C GLY A 125 0.43 9.00 -3.78
N CYS A 126 1.29 7.98 -3.59
CA CYS A 126 2.74 8.12 -3.78
C CYS A 126 3.11 8.53 -5.22
N ALA A 127 2.44 7.95 -6.20
CA ALA A 127 2.80 8.09 -7.61
C ALA A 127 2.10 9.25 -8.32
N THR A 128 0.95 9.69 -7.82
CA THR A 128 0.09 10.67 -8.48
C THR A 128 -0.15 11.94 -7.67
N GLY A 129 -0.03 11.86 -6.33
CA GLY A 129 -0.44 12.92 -5.40
C GLY A 129 -1.95 13.19 -5.41
N ASP A 130 -2.73 12.28 -6.00
CA ASP A 130 -4.17 12.47 -6.25
C ASP A 130 -5.01 11.51 -5.40
N PRO A 131 -5.81 12.02 -4.44
CA PRO A 131 -6.67 11.18 -3.60
C PRO A 131 -7.85 10.55 -4.37
N ASP A 132 -8.19 11.04 -5.56
CA ASP A 132 -9.27 10.48 -6.39
C ASP A 132 -8.76 9.40 -7.36
N PHE A 133 -7.43 9.20 -7.46
CA PHE A 133 -6.88 8.31 -8.48
C PHE A 133 -7.36 6.87 -8.35
N MET A 134 -7.29 6.26 -7.17
CA MET A 134 -7.61 4.83 -7.01
C MET A 134 -9.09 4.49 -7.20
N ASN A 135 -10.00 5.36 -6.79
CA ASN A 135 -11.44 5.08 -6.85
C ASN A 135 -12.17 5.80 -8.00
N TYR A 136 -11.47 6.63 -8.77
CA TYR A 136 -12.02 7.32 -9.93
C TYR A 136 -11.05 7.38 -11.11
N GLY A 137 -9.82 7.88 -10.92
CA GLY A 137 -8.86 8.11 -11.99
C GLY A 137 -8.48 6.83 -12.74
N ILE A 138 -8.11 5.77 -12.03
CA ILE A 138 -7.77 4.47 -12.65
C ILE A 138 -9.00 3.79 -13.27
N VAL A 139 -10.19 4.04 -12.70
CA VAL A 139 -11.47 3.45 -13.16
C VAL A 139 -11.92 4.05 -14.49
N HIS A 140 -11.81 5.36 -14.64
CA HIS A 140 -12.28 6.11 -15.82
C HIS A 140 -11.17 6.55 -16.77
N GLY A 141 -9.91 6.41 -16.35
CA GLY A 141 -8.75 6.79 -17.15
C GLY A 141 -8.49 5.84 -18.32
N GLU A 142 -8.03 6.37 -19.45
CA GLU A 142 -7.48 5.56 -20.54
C GLU A 142 -6.03 5.18 -20.25
N ASN A 143 -5.66 3.91 -20.47
CA ASN A 143 -4.30 3.39 -20.29
C ASN A 143 -3.66 3.78 -18.94
N PRO A 144 -4.29 3.49 -17.80
CA PRO A 144 -3.84 3.99 -16.49
C PRO A 144 -2.45 3.49 -16.05
N PHE A 145 -1.92 2.46 -16.68
CA PHE A 145 -0.60 1.91 -16.43
C PHE A 145 0.48 2.38 -17.42
N ALA A 146 0.15 3.22 -18.39
CA ALA A 146 1.10 3.69 -19.41
C ALA A 146 2.18 4.61 -18.80
N ASP A 147 3.35 4.66 -19.44
CA ASP A 147 4.40 5.63 -19.11
C ASP A 147 3.98 7.06 -19.50
N ASN A 148 3.90 7.94 -18.51
CA ASN A 148 3.62 9.36 -18.72
C ASN A 148 4.84 10.15 -19.22
N GLY A 149 6.03 9.56 -19.17
CA GLY A 149 7.28 10.19 -19.57
C GLY A 149 7.83 11.24 -18.60
N ASP A 150 7.29 11.31 -17.38
CA ASP A 150 7.65 12.27 -16.34
C ASP A 150 8.02 11.63 -14.98
N GLU A 151 8.23 10.31 -14.97
CA GLU A 151 8.56 9.52 -13.78
C GLU A 151 7.45 9.53 -12.70
N THR A 152 6.17 9.70 -13.09
CA THR A 152 5.00 9.64 -12.21
C THR A 152 4.02 8.54 -12.61
N GLY A 153 3.01 8.30 -11.79
CA GLY A 153 1.95 7.33 -12.06
C GLY A 153 2.35 5.86 -11.82
N PRO A 154 1.42 4.93 -12.06
CA PRO A 154 1.62 3.50 -11.82
C PRO A 154 2.83 2.91 -12.54
N PHE A 155 3.07 3.32 -13.80
CA PHE A 155 4.24 2.87 -14.56
C PHE A 155 5.54 3.11 -13.79
N ALA A 156 5.72 4.32 -13.26
CA ALA A 156 6.95 4.69 -12.56
C ALA A 156 7.21 3.80 -11.32
N VAL A 157 6.16 3.43 -10.60
CA VAL A 157 6.26 2.52 -9.45
C VAL A 157 6.79 1.16 -9.87
N TYR A 158 6.13 0.51 -10.81
CA TYR A 158 6.50 -0.83 -11.25
C TYR A 158 7.81 -0.86 -12.03
N ASN A 159 8.12 0.20 -12.76
CA ASN A 159 9.37 0.31 -13.50
C ASN A 159 10.60 0.44 -12.58
N ILE A 160 10.45 0.98 -11.36
CA ILE A 160 11.52 0.91 -10.34
C ILE A 160 11.88 -0.55 -10.05
N LEU A 161 10.88 -1.41 -9.82
CA LEU A 161 11.12 -2.83 -9.57
C LEU A 161 11.75 -3.51 -10.78
N TYR A 162 11.17 -3.31 -11.98
CA TYR A 162 11.69 -3.87 -13.22
C TYR A 162 13.16 -3.47 -13.45
N GLN A 163 13.48 -2.19 -13.31
CA GLN A 163 14.85 -1.69 -13.48
C GLN A 163 15.81 -2.23 -12.40
N ALA A 164 15.39 -2.29 -11.16
CA ALA A 164 16.23 -2.84 -10.09
C ALA A 164 16.60 -4.30 -10.37
N VAL A 165 15.65 -5.10 -10.83
CA VAL A 165 15.87 -6.52 -11.16
C VAL A 165 16.71 -6.67 -12.43
N SER A 166 16.36 -6.00 -13.51
CA SER A 166 17.05 -6.12 -14.81
C SER A 166 18.50 -5.63 -14.79
N GLN A 167 18.83 -4.71 -13.85
CA GLN A 167 20.19 -4.21 -13.63
C GLN A 167 20.94 -4.98 -12.53
N GLU A 168 20.35 -6.08 -12.03
CA GLU A 168 20.94 -6.90 -10.96
C GLU A 168 21.22 -6.11 -9.68
N LEU A 169 20.30 -5.19 -9.30
CA LEU A 169 20.38 -4.37 -8.07
C LEU A 169 19.58 -4.99 -6.91
N VAL A 170 19.27 -6.27 -7.02
CA VAL A 170 18.53 -7.06 -6.04
C VAL A 170 19.35 -8.27 -5.59
N GLU A 171 18.80 -9.11 -4.74
CA GLU A 171 19.40 -10.42 -4.40
C GLU A 171 19.61 -11.32 -5.62
N ASP A 172 20.62 -12.19 -5.57
CA ASP A 172 21.02 -13.07 -6.71
C ASP A 172 19.90 -14.03 -7.14
N ASP A 173 19.08 -14.49 -6.21
CA ASP A 173 17.97 -15.43 -6.46
C ASP A 173 16.75 -15.00 -5.64
N PRO A 174 15.81 -14.25 -6.25
CA PRO A 174 14.58 -13.80 -5.59
C PRO A 174 13.71 -14.93 -5.03
N THR A 175 13.78 -16.15 -5.61
CA THR A 175 12.98 -17.29 -5.15
C THR A 175 13.42 -17.84 -3.81
N THR A 176 14.61 -17.48 -3.33
CA THR A 176 15.19 -17.92 -2.04
C THR A 176 15.05 -16.87 -0.94
N THR A 177 14.33 -15.78 -1.16
CA THR A 177 14.12 -14.73 -0.16
C THR A 177 13.39 -15.27 1.07
N ASP A 178 13.76 -14.75 2.24
CA ASP A 178 13.20 -15.15 3.53
C ASP A 178 12.71 -13.91 4.30
N TRP A 179 11.40 -13.78 4.44
CA TRP A 179 10.77 -12.66 5.13
C TRP A 179 11.21 -12.52 6.60
N GLU A 180 11.28 -13.63 7.35
CA GLU A 180 11.69 -13.54 8.74
C GLU A 180 13.20 -13.25 8.88
N GLY A 181 14.02 -13.84 8.01
CA GLY A 181 15.46 -13.63 7.99
C GLY A 181 15.86 -12.21 7.55
N CYS A 182 15.12 -11.61 6.61
CA CYS A 182 15.46 -10.29 6.07
C CYS A 182 15.45 -9.17 7.11
N LYS A 183 14.64 -9.29 8.17
CA LYS A 183 14.58 -8.34 9.27
C LYS A 183 15.94 -8.18 9.96
N GLY A 184 16.56 -9.31 10.30
CA GLY A 184 17.92 -9.32 10.86
C GLY A 184 18.98 -8.89 9.83
N MET A 185 18.81 -9.25 8.57
CA MET A 185 19.76 -8.87 7.51
C MET A 185 19.83 -7.35 7.31
N ILE A 186 18.69 -6.66 7.20
CA ILE A 186 18.69 -5.19 7.08
C ILE A 186 19.21 -4.52 8.36
N ASN A 187 18.83 -5.03 9.53
CA ASN A 187 19.34 -4.52 10.81
C ASN A 187 20.88 -4.60 10.89
N ASN A 188 21.46 -5.66 10.35
CA ASN A 188 22.91 -5.88 10.33
C ASN A 188 23.64 -5.30 9.11
N GLY A 189 22.99 -4.54 8.26
CA GLY A 189 23.58 -3.88 7.09
C GLY A 189 23.89 -4.82 5.92
N GLN A 190 23.27 -5.99 5.85
CA GLN A 190 23.38 -6.92 4.71
C GLN A 190 22.39 -6.59 3.59
N ILE A 191 21.38 -5.77 3.87
CA ILE A 191 20.38 -5.24 2.93
C ILE A 191 20.41 -3.72 3.03
N GLY A 192 20.42 -3.05 1.87
CA GLY A 192 20.34 -1.59 1.77
C GLY A 192 18.93 -1.07 2.04
N CYS A 193 17.93 -1.59 1.34
CA CYS A 193 16.54 -1.17 1.52
C CYS A 193 15.52 -2.24 1.09
N MET A 194 14.26 -1.99 1.49
CA MET A 194 13.07 -2.77 1.11
C MET A 194 11.88 -1.84 0.94
N VAL A 195 11.07 -2.05 -0.10
CA VAL A 195 9.82 -1.31 -0.35
C VAL A 195 8.72 -1.93 0.50
N LEU A 196 8.40 -1.27 1.62
CA LEU A 196 7.45 -1.75 2.63
C LEU A 196 6.80 -0.56 3.32
N GLY A 197 5.58 -0.73 3.83
CA GLY A 197 4.87 0.28 4.62
C GLY A 197 5.53 0.56 5.98
N SER A 198 5.10 1.63 6.63
CA SER A 198 5.64 2.10 7.93
C SER A 198 5.60 1.03 9.04
N TRP A 199 4.64 0.12 8.99
CA TRP A 199 4.49 -1.02 9.92
C TRP A 199 5.74 -1.92 10.00
N ALA A 200 6.58 -1.93 8.96
CA ALA A 200 7.77 -2.78 8.91
C ALA A 200 8.95 -2.20 9.72
N VAL A 201 8.98 -0.89 9.94
CA VAL A 201 10.15 -0.20 10.52
C VAL A 201 10.48 -0.72 11.91
N VAL A 202 9.48 -0.78 12.81
CA VAL A 202 9.67 -1.25 14.19
C VAL A 202 10.14 -2.70 14.20
N GLN A 203 9.59 -3.57 13.33
CA GLN A 203 10.01 -4.96 13.21
C GLN A 203 11.50 -5.09 12.83
N MET A 204 11.98 -4.22 11.92
CA MET A 204 13.39 -4.20 11.52
C MET A 204 14.30 -3.64 12.62
N GLN A 205 13.82 -2.65 13.37
CA GLN A 205 14.54 -2.10 14.54
C GLN A 205 14.71 -3.14 15.63
N GLU A 206 13.67 -3.91 15.94
CA GLU A 206 13.67 -4.94 16.99
C GLU A 206 14.41 -6.23 16.60
N ALA A 207 14.75 -6.41 15.33
CA ALA A 207 15.38 -7.64 14.82
C ALA A 207 16.87 -7.78 15.13
N GLY A 208 17.51 -6.80 15.79
CA GLY A 208 18.93 -6.84 16.15
C GLY A 208 19.39 -5.67 17.01
N ASP A 209 20.70 -5.53 17.13
CA ASP A 209 21.33 -4.54 18.01
C ASP A 209 21.50 -3.14 17.37
N ASN A 210 21.16 -2.99 16.07
CA ASN A 210 21.41 -1.78 15.29
C ASN A 210 20.12 -1.03 14.95
N ALA A 211 19.19 -0.90 15.89
CA ALA A 211 17.91 -0.20 15.69
C ALA A 211 18.07 1.21 15.14
N ASP A 212 19.11 1.93 15.60
CA ASP A 212 19.39 3.31 15.17
C ASP A 212 19.81 3.43 13.70
N ASP A 213 20.30 2.34 13.09
CA ASP A 213 20.69 2.29 11.68
C ASP A 213 19.49 2.15 10.74
N ILE A 214 18.31 1.76 11.27
CA ILE A 214 17.11 1.64 10.48
C ILE A 214 16.42 3.00 10.32
N GLY A 215 16.18 3.37 9.07
CA GLY A 215 15.45 4.57 8.68
C GLY A 215 14.22 4.24 7.83
N TYR A 216 13.39 5.26 7.65
CA TYR A 216 12.24 5.20 6.78
C TYR A 216 12.20 6.44 5.90
N MET A 217 12.04 6.29 4.59
CA MET A 217 12.02 7.42 3.66
C MET A 217 10.80 7.38 2.75
N PRO A 218 10.33 8.54 2.25
CA PRO A 218 9.27 8.60 1.25
C PRO A 218 9.63 7.79 0.00
N PHE A 219 8.62 7.27 -0.67
CA PHE A 219 8.80 6.60 -1.95
C PHE A 219 9.35 7.61 -2.98
N PRO A 220 10.35 7.23 -3.80
CA PRO A 220 11.10 8.17 -4.61
C PRO A 220 10.37 8.59 -5.90
N ILE A 221 9.24 9.24 -5.74
CA ILE A 221 8.48 9.89 -6.82
C ILE A 221 8.17 11.32 -6.40
N THR A 222 8.33 12.25 -7.34
CA THR A 222 8.02 13.67 -7.16
C THR A 222 7.00 14.09 -8.19
N VAL A 223 5.83 14.52 -7.75
CA VAL A 223 4.75 15.04 -8.59
C VAL A 223 4.67 16.55 -8.38
N ASP A 224 4.80 17.34 -9.45
CA ASP A 224 4.78 18.81 -9.40
C ASP A 224 5.72 19.43 -8.34
N GLY A 225 6.90 18.80 -8.17
CA GLY A 225 7.93 19.27 -7.24
C GLY A 225 7.71 18.93 -5.77
N LYS A 226 6.75 18.06 -5.46
CA LYS A 226 6.45 17.56 -4.12
C LYS A 226 6.51 16.04 -4.06
N GLN A 227 6.89 15.51 -2.91
CA GLN A 227 6.72 14.10 -2.60
C GLN A 227 5.42 13.88 -1.82
N TYR A 228 4.77 12.78 -2.12
CA TYR A 228 3.53 12.34 -1.48
C TYR A 228 3.74 10.92 -0.91
N ALA A 229 2.92 10.55 0.06
CA ALA A 229 2.87 9.20 0.56
C ALA A 229 1.43 8.72 0.60
N SER A 230 1.14 7.60 -0.05
CA SER A 230 -0.12 6.91 0.15
C SER A 230 -0.26 6.56 1.62
N ALA A 231 -1.39 6.90 2.21
CA ALA A 231 -1.72 6.58 3.59
C ALA A 231 -3.08 5.89 3.63
N GLY A 232 -3.18 4.89 4.47
CA GLY A 232 -4.42 4.13 4.58
C GLY A 232 -4.50 3.37 5.89
N PRO A 233 -5.69 2.83 6.21
CA PRO A 233 -5.86 1.99 7.38
C PRO A 233 -5.10 0.67 7.23
N ASP A 234 -4.63 0.16 8.35
CA ASP A 234 -4.25 -1.24 8.49
C ASP A 234 -5.51 -2.10 8.69
N TYR A 235 -5.42 -3.20 9.43
CA TYR A 235 -6.58 -4.02 9.72
C TYR A 235 -7.72 -3.21 10.34
N CYS A 236 -8.87 -3.19 9.68
CA CYS A 236 -10.10 -2.63 10.21
C CYS A 236 -10.92 -3.73 10.87
N TYR A 237 -11.31 -3.53 12.12
CA TYR A 237 -12.05 -4.53 12.88
C TYR A 237 -13.55 -4.33 12.75
N GLY A 238 -14.23 -5.36 12.24
CA GLY A 238 -15.69 -5.50 12.23
C GLY A 238 -16.19 -6.37 13.37
N ILE A 239 -17.36 -6.08 13.88
CA ILE A 239 -18.03 -6.82 14.96
C ILE A 239 -19.21 -7.59 14.37
N ASN A 240 -19.27 -8.89 14.66
CA ASN A 240 -20.27 -9.80 14.14
C ASN A 240 -21.69 -9.39 14.56
N VAL A 241 -22.54 -9.11 13.57
CA VAL A 241 -23.95 -8.76 13.80
C VAL A 241 -24.75 -9.92 14.39
N HIS A 242 -24.31 -11.18 14.15
CA HIS A 242 -25.00 -12.40 14.62
C HIS A 242 -24.54 -12.85 16.02
N SER A 243 -23.54 -12.20 16.62
CA SER A 243 -23.10 -12.49 18.01
C SER A 243 -24.14 -12.07 19.04
N ASP A 244 -24.10 -12.69 20.21
CA ASP A 244 -24.93 -12.29 21.35
C ASP A 244 -24.63 -10.84 21.78
N TYR A 245 -25.64 -10.13 22.28
CA TYR A 245 -25.52 -8.73 22.68
C TYR A 245 -24.36 -8.43 23.66
N ASP A 246 -24.12 -9.33 24.63
CA ASP A 246 -23.03 -9.15 25.61
C ASP A 246 -21.66 -9.28 24.92
N ASN A 247 -21.52 -10.18 23.93
CA ASN A 247 -20.31 -10.33 23.13
C ASN A 247 -20.10 -9.12 22.21
N GLN A 248 -21.18 -8.64 21.57
CA GLN A 248 -21.11 -7.42 20.76
C GLN A 248 -20.64 -6.22 21.58
N LEU A 249 -21.19 -6.04 22.79
CA LEU A 249 -20.80 -4.96 23.70
C LEU A 249 -19.33 -5.10 24.16
N ALA A 250 -18.89 -6.30 24.50
CA ALA A 250 -17.51 -6.57 24.87
C ALA A 250 -16.55 -6.30 23.71
N SER A 251 -16.92 -6.70 22.50
CA SER A 251 -16.19 -6.44 21.26
C SER A 251 -16.06 -4.94 20.97
N MET A 252 -17.14 -4.18 21.12
CA MET A 252 -17.13 -2.73 20.97
C MET A 252 -16.16 -2.06 21.98
N ILE A 253 -16.20 -2.50 23.25
CA ILE A 253 -15.28 -2.00 24.28
C ILE A 253 -13.83 -2.34 23.93
N TYR A 254 -13.58 -3.55 23.43
CA TYR A 254 -12.23 -3.99 23.05
C TYR A 254 -11.68 -3.16 21.88
N VAL A 255 -12.44 -3.00 20.80
CA VAL A 255 -12.01 -2.21 19.65
C VAL A 255 -11.77 -0.75 20.05
N LYS A 256 -12.67 -0.16 20.85
CA LYS A 256 -12.51 1.19 21.39
C LYS A 256 -11.25 1.31 22.22
N TRP A 257 -10.99 0.39 23.15
CA TRP A 257 -9.77 0.37 23.95
C TRP A 257 -8.51 0.24 23.09
N LEU A 258 -8.54 -0.66 22.09
CA LEU A 258 -7.41 -0.86 21.16
C LEU A 258 -7.06 0.43 20.43
N THR A 259 -8.07 1.16 19.95
CA THR A 259 -7.89 2.37 19.14
C THR A 259 -7.55 3.61 20.00
N GLU A 260 -8.21 3.78 21.17
CA GLU A 260 -8.14 5.02 21.94
C GLU A 260 -7.15 4.99 23.11
N GLU A 261 -6.91 3.83 23.74
CA GLU A 261 -6.23 3.75 25.03
C GLU A 261 -5.00 2.82 25.06
N SER A 262 -4.87 1.90 24.10
CA SER A 262 -3.82 0.87 24.14
C SER A 262 -2.43 1.38 23.74
N ASN A 263 -2.35 2.54 23.14
CA ASN A 263 -1.15 3.08 22.47
C ASN A 263 -0.62 2.22 21.30
N PHE A 264 -1.42 1.24 20.84
CA PHE A 264 -1.02 0.25 19.84
C PHE A 264 -0.48 0.91 18.56
N SER A 265 -1.19 1.92 18.04
CA SER A 265 -0.79 2.58 16.80
C SER A 265 0.59 3.23 16.90
N TYR A 266 0.84 3.96 17.99
CA TYR A 266 2.14 4.60 18.25
C TYR A 266 3.27 3.56 18.42
N ASP A 267 3.03 2.53 19.24
CA ASP A 267 4.03 1.49 19.55
C ASP A 267 4.39 0.66 18.30
N GLN A 268 3.46 0.52 17.35
CA GLN A 268 3.70 -0.15 16.07
C GLN A 268 4.27 0.79 14.98
N GLY A 269 4.54 2.05 15.30
CA GLY A 269 5.08 3.02 14.34
C GLY A 269 4.09 3.47 13.28
N GLY A 270 2.79 3.34 13.53
CA GLY A 270 1.73 3.65 12.58
C GLY A 270 1.12 5.05 12.77
N ILE A 271 0.29 5.44 11.82
CA ILE A 271 -0.50 6.67 11.89
C ILE A 271 -1.58 6.50 12.96
N PRO A 272 -1.66 7.38 13.97
CA PRO A 272 -2.72 7.32 14.97
C PRO A 272 -4.10 7.47 14.34
N ILE A 273 -5.07 6.72 14.87
CA ILE A 273 -6.45 6.76 14.38
C ILE A 273 -7.27 7.86 15.07
N CYS A 274 -6.94 8.21 16.30
CA CYS A 274 -7.62 9.28 17.00
C CYS A 274 -7.10 10.65 16.56
N VAL A 275 -8.02 11.56 16.30
CA VAL A 275 -7.68 12.94 15.89
C VAL A 275 -6.91 13.64 17.01
N GLY A 276 -5.72 14.13 16.70
CA GLY A 276 -4.86 14.89 17.61
C GLY A 276 -3.86 14.08 18.42
N ASP A 277 -3.81 12.77 18.22
CA ASP A 277 -2.78 11.93 18.82
C ASP A 277 -1.40 12.21 18.20
N GLU A 278 -0.33 11.92 18.97
CA GLU A 278 1.05 12.14 18.56
C GLU A 278 1.51 11.08 17.55
N TYR A 279 2.18 11.54 16.48
CA TYR A 279 2.79 10.65 15.50
C TYR A 279 4.09 10.03 16.04
N PRO A 280 4.35 8.74 15.76
CA PRO A 280 5.58 8.09 16.19
C PRO A 280 6.82 8.64 15.46
N GLU A 281 7.98 8.59 16.14
CA GLU A 281 9.24 9.13 15.63
C GLU A 281 9.67 8.51 14.28
N VAL A 282 9.28 7.28 13.99
CA VAL A 282 9.60 6.59 12.73
C VAL A 282 9.01 7.31 11.51
N LEU A 283 7.95 8.09 11.69
CA LEU A 283 7.33 8.92 10.65
C LEU A 283 7.90 10.34 10.56
N ALA A 284 8.92 10.70 11.35
CA ALA A 284 9.52 12.05 11.32
C ALA A 284 10.15 12.39 9.95
N ALA A 285 10.61 11.38 9.19
CA ALA A 285 11.15 11.59 7.83
C ALA A 285 10.06 12.03 6.81
N PHE A 286 8.79 11.94 7.19
CA PHE A 286 7.67 12.40 6.39
C PHE A 286 7.25 13.84 6.70
N ASP A 287 8.03 14.56 7.51
CA ASP A 287 7.80 15.99 7.72
C ASP A 287 7.94 16.75 6.38
N GLY A 288 6.87 17.41 5.97
CA GLY A 288 6.77 18.08 4.68
C GLY A 288 6.37 17.19 3.49
N VAL A 289 6.15 15.89 3.70
CA VAL A 289 5.51 14.98 2.76
C VAL A 289 4.00 15.00 3.00
N GLU A 290 3.24 15.17 1.93
CA GLU A 290 1.78 15.18 2.03
C GLU A 290 1.24 13.75 2.06
N LEU A 291 0.51 13.39 3.12
CA LEU A 291 -0.15 12.09 3.21
C LEU A 291 -1.44 12.12 2.39
N VAL A 292 -1.55 11.21 1.43
CA VAL A 292 -2.70 11.08 0.55
C VAL A 292 -3.51 9.86 0.97
N VAL A 293 -4.74 10.08 1.38
CA VAL A 293 -5.73 9.05 1.67
C VAL A 293 -6.72 9.03 0.53
N ASP A 294 -7.01 7.84 0.00
CA ASP A 294 -7.93 7.70 -1.11
C ASP A 294 -9.35 8.19 -0.73
N ASN A 295 -9.90 9.03 -1.60
CA ASN A 295 -11.29 9.42 -1.48
C ASN A 295 -12.22 8.24 -1.81
N PRO A 296 -13.43 8.19 -1.25
CA PRO A 296 -14.41 7.19 -1.63
C PRO A 296 -14.80 7.33 -3.12
N ALA A 297 -15.20 6.22 -3.72
CA ALA A 297 -15.77 6.22 -5.06
C ALA A 297 -17.00 7.15 -5.15
N PRO A 298 -17.34 7.66 -6.34
CA PRO A 298 -18.60 8.38 -6.58
C PRO A 298 -19.82 7.57 -6.19
N GLU A 299 -20.90 8.26 -5.82
CA GLU A 299 -22.18 7.61 -5.48
C GLU A 299 -22.68 6.74 -6.65
N GLY A 300 -22.90 5.46 -6.36
CA GLY A 300 -23.33 4.44 -7.32
C GLY A 300 -22.20 3.73 -8.07
N GLU A 301 -20.94 4.03 -7.78
CA GLU A 301 -19.75 3.41 -8.36
C GLU A 301 -18.87 2.73 -7.30
N GLU A 302 -19.42 2.47 -6.10
CA GLU A 302 -18.65 2.00 -4.94
C GLU A 302 -17.95 0.65 -5.17
N ASP A 303 -18.50 -0.19 -6.03
CA ASP A 303 -17.97 -1.52 -6.35
C ASP A 303 -17.21 -1.56 -7.71
N LEU A 304 -17.28 -0.48 -8.52
CA LEU A 304 -16.82 -0.46 -9.91
C LEU A 304 -15.31 -0.73 -10.05
N PHE A 305 -14.47 -0.16 -9.17
CA PHE A 305 -13.05 -0.50 -9.14
C PHE A 305 -12.83 -2.01 -8.93
N GLY A 306 -13.52 -2.60 -7.95
CA GLY A 306 -13.39 -4.03 -7.64
C GLY A 306 -13.85 -4.93 -8.79
N GLU A 307 -14.90 -4.53 -9.49
CA GLU A 307 -15.45 -5.25 -10.66
C GLU A 307 -14.47 -5.23 -11.83
N ILE A 308 -13.98 -4.05 -12.23
CA ILE A 308 -12.99 -3.89 -13.32
C ILE A 308 -11.68 -4.61 -12.97
N ASN A 309 -11.20 -4.45 -11.72
CA ASN A 309 -9.99 -5.08 -11.24
C ASN A 309 -10.07 -6.62 -11.27
N THR A 310 -11.23 -7.16 -10.99
CA THR A 310 -11.46 -8.62 -11.04
C THR A 310 -11.56 -9.11 -12.49
N GLU A 311 -12.32 -8.41 -13.33
CA GLU A 311 -12.53 -8.79 -14.73
C GLU A 311 -11.25 -8.68 -15.57
N SER A 312 -10.42 -7.69 -15.29
CA SER A 312 -9.12 -7.53 -15.97
C SER A 312 -8.09 -8.61 -15.58
N GLU A 313 -8.36 -9.43 -14.57
CA GLU A 313 -7.44 -10.43 -14.01
C GLU A 313 -6.09 -9.87 -13.51
N ILE A 314 -5.91 -8.53 -13.46
CA ILE A 314 -4.70 -7.91 -12.86
C ILE A 314 -4.73 -8.10 -11.35
N ALA A 315 -5.91 -7.97 -10.75
CA ALA A 315 -6.18 -8.24 -9.34
C ALA A 315 -5.33 -7.39 -8.36
N LEU A 316 -5.20 -6.08 -8.65
CA LEU A 316 -4.50 -5.11 -7.79
C LEU A 316 -4.95 -5.25 -6.33
N ASN A 317 -4.00 -5.27 -5.40
CA ASN A 317 -4.21 -5.46 -3.95
C ASN A 317 -4.89 -6.79 -3.54
N ASN A 318 -5.26 -7.66 -4.48
CA ASN A 318 -5.93 -8.93 -4.20
C ASN A 318 -5.05 -10.14 -4.52
N ASP A 319 -4.13 -10.01 -5.45
CA ASP A 319 -3.16 -11.02 -5.85
C ASP A 319 -1.77 -10.37 -5.97
N ASN A 320 -0.75 -11.16 -6.01
CA ASN A 320 0.65 -10.74 -6.16
C ASN A 320 1.27 -11.19 -7.47
N THR A 321 0.54 -11.97 -8.28
CA THR A 321 1.05 -12.62 -9.49
C THR A 321 1.52 -11.60 -10.52
N HIS A 322 0.77 -10.52 -10.74
CA HIS A 322 1.14 -9.49 -11.72
C HIS A 322 2.46 -8.80 -11.36
N VAL A 323 2.73 -8.53 -10.06
CA VAL A 323 4.00 -7.94 -9.61
C VAL A 323 5.14 -8.97 -9.65
N GLN A 324 4.87 -10.24 -9.29
CA GLN A 324 5.86 -11.32 -9.44
C GLN A 324 6.26 -11.51 -10.91
N ASN A 325 5.33 -11.41 -11.85
CA ASN A 325 5.60 -11.47 -13.28
C ASN A 325 6.56 -10.37 -13.75
N ILE A 326 6.49 -9.15 -13.18
CA ILE A 326 7.48 -8.10 -13.47
C ILE A 326 8.89 -8.59 -13.16
N VAL A 327 9.10 -9.21 -11.99
CA VAL A 327 10.40 -9.75 -11.58
C VAL A 327 10.85 -10.87 -12.54
N GLU A 328 9.95 -11.78 -12.89
CA GLU A 328 10.26 -12.90 -13.78
C GLU A 328 10.63 -12.43 -15.20
N HIS A 329 9.88 -11.47 -15.76
CA HIS A 329 10.20 -10.88 -17.08
C HIS A 329 11.49 -10.06 -17.05
N ALA A 330 11.75 -9.30 -15.96
CA ALA A 330 13.00 -8.57 -15.81
C ALA A 330 14.23 -9.49 -15.71
N LEU A 331 14.10 -10.65 -15.03
CA LEU A 331 15.18 -11.67 -14.95
C LEU A 331 15.41 -12.38 -16.27
N SER A 332 14.34 -12.75 -16.98
CA SER A 332 14.45 -13.46 -18.24
C SER A 332 14.79 -12.55 -19.42
N GLY A 333 14.39 -11.27 -19.36
CA GLY A 333 14.56 -10.30 -20.44
C GLY A 333 13.69 -10.59 -21.66
N ASP A 334 12.59 -11.32 -21.51
CA ASP A 334 11.68 -11.71 -22.60
C ASP A 334 10.58 -10.68 -22.88
N MET A 335 10.24 -9.84 -21.91
CA MET A 335 9.35 -8.68 -22.07
C MET A 335 9.95 -7.43 -21.43
N THR A 336 9.73 -6.27 -22.04
CA THR A 336 10.04 -4.97 -21.45
C THR A 336 8.90 -4.53 -20.52
N MET A 337 9.15 -3.51 -19.65
CA MET A 337 8.11 -2.98 -18.78
C MET A 337 6.95 -2.37 -19.59
N GLU A 338 7.26 -1.72 -20.71
CA GLU A 338 6.27 -1.16 -21.64
C GLU A 338 5.37 -2.25 -22.23
N GLU A 339 5.94 -3.40 -22.65
CA GLU A 339 5.16 -4.52 -23.17
C GLU A 339 4.24 -5.12 -22.09
N ILE A 340 4.70 -5.22 -20.84
CA ILE A 340 3.90 -5.71 -19.71
C ILE A 340 2.69 -4.79 -19.47
N VAL A 341 2.92 -3.48 -19.38
CA VAL A 341 1.83 -2.54 -19.10
C VAL A 341 0.90 -2.33 -20.31
N ASP A 342 1.37 -2.56 -21.53
CA ASP A 342 0.50 -2.57 -22.71
C ASP A 342 -0.53 -3.72 -22.62
N GLU A 343 -0.11 -4.92 -22.16
CA GLU A 343 -1.03 -6.03 -21.91
C GLU A 343 -2.03 -5.68 -20.78
N TRP A 344 -1.57 -5.04 -19.68
CA TRP A 344 -2.44 -4.63 -18.59
C TRP A 344 -3.44 -3.55 -19.02
N ASN A 345 -2.99 -2.56 -19.77
CA ASN A 345 -3.88 -1.51 -20.29
C ASN A 345 -4.96 -2.09 -21.22
N GLN A 346 -4.62 -3.08 -22.03
CA GLN A 346 -5.62 -3.75 -22.87
C GLN A 346 -6.65 -4.51 -22.02
N ALA A 347 -6.18 -5.32 -21.06
CA ALA A 347 -7.06 -6.08 -20.18
C ALA A 347 -7.97 -5.15 -19.33
N TRP A 348 -7.40 -4.03 -18.84
CA TRP A 348 -8.16 -3.04 -18.09
C TRP A 348 -9.23 -2.36 -18.95
N THR A 349 -8.88 -1.99 -20.20
CA THR A 349 -9.83 -1.38 -21.14
C THR A 349 -10.95 -2.34 -21.51
N ASP A 350 -10.64 -3.61 -21.76
CA ASP A 350 -11.65 -4.64 -22.05
C ASP A 350 -12.62 -4.79 -20.86
N ALA A 351 -12.10 -4.77 -19.61
CA ALA A 351 -12.91 -4.81 -18.41
C ALA A 351 -13.76 -3.53 -18.22
N GLN A 352 -13.21 -2.34 -18.51
CA GLN A 352 -13.98 -1.09 -18.50
C GLN A 352 -15.17 -1.15 -19.47
N GLU A 353 -14.98 -1.69 -20.68
CA GLU A 353 -16.04 -1.86 -21.68
C GLU A 353 -17.14 -2.81 -21.20
N GLU A 354 -16.79 -3.90 -20.48
CA GLU A 354 -17.77 -4.86 -19.93
C GLU A 354 -18.72 -4.20 -18.90
N TYR A 355 -18.19 -3.20 -18.15
CA TYR A 355 -18.95 -2.44 -17.15
C TYR A 355 -19.47 -1.08 -17.68
N ASP A 356 -19.61 -0.90 -19.01
CA ASP A 356 -20.13 0.30 -19.65
C ASP A 356 -19.33 1.59 -19.32
N VAL A 357 -18.05 1.49 -18.90
CA VAL A 357 -17.17 2.64 -18.70
C VAL A 357 -16.53 3.02 -20.02
N THR A 358 -16.60 4.30 -20.37
CA THR A 358 -15.88 4.85 -21.53
C THR A 358 -14.60 5.54 -21.04
N PRO A 359 -13.42 4.95 -21.28
CA PRO A 359 -12.16 5.54 -20.84
C PRO A 359 -11.90 6.90 -21.48
N ALA A 360 -11.28 7.81 -20.73
CA ALA A 360 -10.83 9.10 -21.23
C ALA A 360 -9.51 9.52 -20.55
N PRO A 361 -8.71 10.44 -21.16
CA PRO A 361 -7.49 10.91 -20.54
C PRO A 361 -7.72 11.45 -19.13
N TYR A 362 -6.93 11.02 -18.16
CA TYR A 362 -7.02 11.48 -16.78
C TYR A 362 -5.85 12.39 -16.43
N VAL A 363 -6.11 13.43 -15.64
CA VAL A 363 -5.11 14.39 -15.18
C VAL A 363 -5.00 14.33 -13.66
N TYR A 364 -3.84 13.95 -13.14
CA TYR A 364 -3.59 13.84 -11.72
C TYR A 364 -3.85 15.15 -10.97
N GLY A 365 -4.43 15.05 -9.78
CA GLY A 365 -4.74 16.18 -8.91
C GLY A 365 -5.92 17.03 -9.37
N SER A 366 -6.53 16.72 -10.49
CA SER A 366 -7.72 17.44 -10.98
C SER A 366 -9.03 16.82 -10.51
N GLY A 367 -9.04 15.52 -10.22
CA GLY A 367 -10.24 14.74 -9.94
C GLY A 367 -11.22 14.69 -11.12
N VAL A 368 -10.75 14.93 -12.33
CA VAL A 368 -11.59 15.03 -13.53
C VAL A 368 -10.96 14.26 -14.69
N VAL A 369 -11.78 13.44 -15.35
CA VAL A 369 -11.42 12.87 -16.65
C VAL A 369 -11.47 14.00 -17.68
N ALA A 370 -10.40 14.16 -18.46
CA ALA A 370 -10.34 15.23 -19.45
C ALA A 370 -11.40 15.04 -20.56
N GLU A 371 -12.11 16.13 -20.93
CA GLU A 371 -13.11 16.11 -22.01
C GLU A 371 -12.47 15.98 -23.41
#